data_9389568b4a637cdbf9358d71d758c58a
#
_entry.id   9389568b4a637cdbf9358d71d758c58a
#
_cell.length_a   1.000
_cell.length_b   1.000
_cell.length_c   1.000
_cell.angle_alpha   90.00
_cell.angle_beta   90.00
_cell.angle_gamma   90.00
#
_symmetry.space_group_name_H-M   'P 1'
#
loop_
_entity.id
_entity.type
_entity.pdbx_description
1 polymer ?
#
loop_
_entity_poly.entity_id
_entity_poly.type
_entity_poly.pdbx_seq_one_letter_code
_entity_poly.pdbx_strand_id
1 'polypeptide(L)'
;MPGPRDDPRVSTKRNRAITLMSLGHACVDVYQGAVAALVPYFVAERAYSHAAASGVVLAASLLSSVVQPLFGALSDRWAMPWLLPLSALTGGAGVALSGVMDSYALTLAVVAVSGIGVAAYHPEAARAARDAAHGSHTAMGWFSLGGNVGFALAPLLVAAVVATGGLGASPLLVVPAVVGAALCAAAVRSAGGRGAVAGQGAGTGPDDWASFLRLSGAIVCRSVVFVVLSAFVSLYVRERTGGGDVAGTVALCVLYAGGAVGTVAGGRLADRYGRLTVVRHAYVLTVLAVAGVVLVPGPAVHLFVALTSAGLYVPFSLHITLGQDYLPRRTGTASGVTLGLTVSVGGLAAPLIGALADATSLRTALVPLVVLPALGRLLLCGLREPAPPGQGAPTPGSSGGRPRAKSV
;
A
#
# COMPACT_ATOMS: atom_id res chain seq x y z
N MET A 1 1.42 -8.69 -41.61
CA MET A 1 2.09 -7.39 -41.73
C MET A 1 2.86 -7.15 -40.44
N PRO A 2 4.18 -6.85 -40.47
CA PRO A 2 4.91 -6.48 -39.25
C PRO A 2 4.38 -5.13 -38.77
N GLY A 3 3.99 -5.05 -37.50
CA GLY A 3 3.52 -3.83 -36.86
C GLY A 3 4.59 -2.71 -36.91
N PRO A 4 4.18 -1.45 -36.71
CA PRO A 4 5.11 -0.33 -36.79
C PRO A 4 6.23 -0.55 -35.75
N ARG A 5 7.48 -0.56 -36.25
CA ARG A 5 8.68 -0.63 -35.40
C ARG A 5 8.72 0.66 -34.55
N ASP A 6 8.65 0.55 -33.24
CA ASP A 6 8.85 1.67 -32.32
C ASP A 6 10.19 2.36 -32.66
N ASP A 7 10.16 3.68 -32.84
CA ASP A 7 11.36 4.48 -33.00
C ASP A 7 12.25 4.30 -31.75
N PRO A 8 13.52 3.86 -31.92
CA PRO A 8 14.43 3.63 -30.77
C PRO A 8 14.56 4.84 -29.84
N ARG A 9 14.42 6.07 -30.35
CA ARG A 9 14.49 7.31 -29.57
C ARG A 9 13.26 7.48 -28.68
N VAL A 10 12.08 7.07 -29.14
CA VAL A 10 10.82 7.11 -28.37
C VAL A 10 10.87 6.06 -27.25
N SER A 11 11.35 4.85 -27.57
CA SER A 11 11.53 3.77 -26.59
C SER A 11 12.51 4.17 -25.46
N THR A 12 13.64 4.80 -25.80
CA THR A 12 14.64 5.25 -24.82
C THR A 12 14.09 6.34 -23.89
N LYS A 13 13.36 7.33 -24.42
CA LYS A 13 12.74 8.38 -23.60
C LYS A 13 11.67 7.81 -22.66
N ARG A 14 10.87 6.87 -23.15
CA ARG A 14 9.84 6.15 -22.38
C ARG A 14 10.44 5.40 -21.20
N ASN A 15 11.46 4.58 -21.47
CA ASN A 15 12.14 3.80 -20.44
C ASN A 15 12.78 4.71 -19.38
N ARG A 16 13.37 5.84 -19.78
CA ARG A 16 13.93 6.83 -18.88
C ARG A 16 12.86 7.46 -17.99
N ALA A 17 11.70 7.84 -18.52
CA ALA A 17 10.62 8.44 -17.73
C ALA A 17 10.10 7.46 -16.67
N ILE A 18 9.83 6.20 -17.03
CA ILE A 18 9.38 5.16 -16.09
C ILE A 18 10.43 4.89 -15.02
N THR A 19 11.72 4.78 -15.38
CA THR A 19 12.79 4.58 -14.40
C THR A 19 12.87 5.73 -13.40
N LEU A 20 12.85 6.98 -13.88
CA LEU A 20 12.87 8.16 -13.00
C LEU A 20 11.64 8.22 -12.09
N MET A 21 10.46 7.86 -12.60
CA MET A 21 9.24 7.81 -11.79
C MET A 21 9.27 6.68 -10.77
N SER A 22 9.81 5.50 -11.10
CA SER A 22 9.97 4.38 -10.17
C SER A 22 10.90 4.73 -9.03
N LEU A 23 12.04 5.37 -9.33
CA LEU A 23 12.98 5.84 -8.30
C LEU A 23 12.38 6.99 -7.48
N GLY A 24 11.67 7.94 -8.12
CA GLY A 24 10.94 9.00 -7.42
C GLY A 24 9.86 8.43 -6.48
N HIS A 25 9.13 7.41 -6.92
CA HIS A 25 8.14 6.70 -6.10
C HIS A 25 8.79 6.03 -4.88
N ALA A 26 9.95 5.37 -5.07
CA ALA A 26 10.71 4.82 -3.96
C ALA A 26 11.08 5.89 -2.92
N CYS A 27 11.55 7.08 -3.37
CA CYS A 27 11.89 8.17 -2.48
C CYS A 27 10.69 8.72 -1.70
N VAL A 28 9.48 8.72 -2.28
CA VAL A 28 8.27 9.19 -1.61
C VAL A 28 7.74 8.15 -0.63
N ASP A 29 7.72 6.88 -1.00
CA ASP A 29 7.17 5.82 -0.16
C ASP A 29 8.06 5.45 1.03
N VAL A 30 9.32 5.87 1.03
CA VAL A 30 10.15 5.87 2.25
C VAL A 30 9.41 6.56 3.40
N TYR A 31 8.68 7.66 3.17
CA TYR A 31 8.02 8.41 4.24
C TYR A 31 6.82 7.70 4.84
N GLN A 32 6.13 6.86 4.07
CA GLN A 32 5.08 6.00 4.62
C GLN A 32 5.64 5.00 5.63
N GLY A 33 6.77 4.37 5.31
CA GLY A 33 7.44 3.43 6.21
C GLY A 33 8.18 4.11 7.36
N ALA A 34 8.73 5.32 7.12
CA ALA A 34 9.53 6.05 8.10
C ALA A 34 8.74 6.47 9.34
N VAL A 35 7.46 6.85 9.19
CA VAL A 35 6.62 7.22 10.33
C VAL A 35 6.51 6.07 11.33
N ALA A 36 6.24 4.85 10.86
CA ALA A 36 6.17 3.68 11.72
C ALA A 36 7.56 3.27 12.27
N ALA A 37 8.61 3.45 11.47
CA ALA A 37 9.98 3.18 11.90
C ALA A 37 10.49 4.13 12.99
N LEU A 38 9.93 5.35 13.09
CA LEU A 38 10.23 6.32 14.14
C LEU A 38 9.53 6.01 15.48
N VAL A 39 8.47 5.21 15.49
CA VAL A 39 7.69 4.88 16.71
C VAL A 39 8.57 4.43 17.88
N PRO A 40 9.49 3.46 17.73
CA PRO A 40 10.35 3.03 18.84
C PRO A 40 11.19 4.16 19.44
N TYR A 41 11.64 5.07 18.60
CA TYR A 41 12.48 6.21 19.05
C TYR A 41 11.67 7.29 19.76
N PHE A 42 10.42 7.54 19.31
CA PHE A 42 9.51 8.41 20.07
C PHE A 42 9.20 7.86 21.46
N VAL A 43 9.02 6.55 21.59
CA VAL A 43 8.83 5.89 22.89
C VAL A 43 10.09 6.00 23.74
N ALA A 44 11.27 5.74 23.17
CA ALA A 44 12.52 5.70 23.92
C ALA A 44 13.05 7.10 24.30
N GLU A 45 13.04 8.09 23.39
CA GLU A 45 13.68 9.38 23.58
C GLU A 45 12.71 10.48 24.05
N ARG A 46 11.41 10.36 23.71
CA ARG A 46 10.37 11.35 24.07
C ARG A 46 9.44 10.85 25.17
N ALA A 47 9.63 9.62 25.67
CA ALA A 47 8.79 8.97 26.66
C ALA A 47 7.29 8.95 26.26
N TYR A 48 7.00 8.87 24.95
CA TYR A 48 5.62 8.75 24.49
C TYR A 48 5.07 7.39 24.92
N SER A 49 3.81 7.36 25.40
CA SER A 49 3.09 6.11 25.57
C SER A 49 2.87 5.43 24.21
N HIS A 50 2.55 4.14 24.21
CA HIS A 50 2.24 3.42 22.96
C HIS A 50 1.05 4.06 22.22
N ALA A 51 0.05 4.53 22.97
CA ALA A 51 -1.07 5.27 22.40
C ALA A 51 -0.64 6.57 21.73
N ALA A 52 0.23 7.37 22.37
CA ALA A 52 0.74 8.62 21.79
C ALA A 52 1.62 8.35 20.58
N ALA A 53 2.53 7.38 20.64
CA ALA A 53 3.41 7.04 19.53
C ALA A 53 2.64 6.50 18.30
N SER A 54 1.60 5.67 18.53
CA SER A 54 0.70 5.22 17.45
C SER A 54 -0.22 6.33 16.93
N GLY A 55 -0.49 7.35 17.73
CA GLY A 55 -1.17 8.58 17.32
C GLY A 55 -0.40 9.33 16.22
N VAL A 56 0.95 9.24 16.23
CA VAL A 56 1.79 9.79 15.15
C VAL A 56 1.52 9.04 13.83
N VAL A 57 1.39 7.71 13.87
CA VAL A 57 1.03 6.89 12.70
C VAL A 57 -0.38 7.24 12.21
N LEU A 58 -1.33 7.44 13.14
CA LEU A 58 -2.68 7.88 12.80
C LEU A 58 -2.67 9.24 12.10
N ALA A 59 -1.88 10.21 12.57
CA ALA A 59 -1.80 11.54 11.96
C ALA A 59 -1.33 11.47 10.49
N ALA A 60 -0.38 10.59 10.17
CA ALA A 60 0.06 10.36 8.79
C ALA A 60 -1.04 9.74 7.92
N SER A 61 -1.82 8.79 8.46
CA SER A 61 -2.75 7.96 7.71
C SER A 61 -4.15 8.55 7.58
N LEU A 62 -4.64 9.28 8.59
CA LEU A 62 -6.01 9.77 8.64
C LEU A 62 -6.31 10.78 7.53
N LEU A 63 -5.45 11.79 7.38
CA LEU A 63 -5.60 12.80 6.33
C LEU A 63 -5.35 12.21 4.94
N SER A 64 -4.45 11.24 4.80
CA SER A 64 -4.19 10.55 3.55
C SER A 64 -5.47 9.96 2.95
N SER A 65 -6.36 9.43 3.77
CA SER A 65 -7.60 8.78 3.33
C SER A 65 -8.62 9.71 2.70
N VAL A 66 -8.65 10.97 3.14
CA VAL A 66 -9.54 12.01 2.62
C VAL A 66 -8.89 12.74 1.46
N VAL A 67 -7.60 13.03 1.60
CA VAL A 67 -6.83 13.83 0.65
C VAL A 67 -6.59 13.06 -0.66
N GLN A 68 -6.31 11.76 -0.60
CA GLN A 68 -6.00 10.96 -1.78
C GLN A 68 -7.15 10.89 -2.80
N PRO A 69 -8.43 10.61 -2.42
CA PRO A 69 -9.55 10.70 -3.35
C PRO A 69 -9.79 12.11 -3.91
N LEU A 70 -9.57 13.14 -3.09
CA LEU A 70 -9.71 14.53 -3.51
C LEU A 70 -8.70 14.89 -4.61
N PHE A 71 -7.42 14.59 -4.40
CA PHE A 71 -6.38 14.82 -5.40
C PHE A 71 -6.56 13.89 -6.61
N GLY A 72 -7.10 12.69 -6.45
CA GLY A 72 -7.51 11.82 -7.55
C GLY A 72 -8.53 12.51 -8.46
N ALA A 73 -9.62 13.04 -7.88
CA ALA A 73 -10.65 13.77 -8.63
C ALA A 73 -10.14 15.06 -9.28
N LEU A 74 -9.17 15.75 -8.63
CA LEU A 74 -8.51 16.93 -9.20
C LEU A 74 -7.60 16.55 -10.36
N SER A 75 -6.80 15.49 -10.22
CA SER A 75 -5.91 14.98 -11.27
C SER A 75 -6.66 14.47 -12.51
N ASP A 76 -7.90 13.98 -12.33
CA ASP A 76 -8.77 13.59 -13.44
C ASP A 76 -9.24 14.80 -14.27
N ARG A 77 -9.36 15.97 -13.63
CA ARG A 77 -9.80 17.22 -14.29
C ARG A 77 -8.65 18.06 -14.83
N TRP A 78 -7.55 18.12 -14.08
CA TRP A 78 -6.40 18.97 -14.37
C TRP A 78 -5.10 18.18 -14.25
N ALA A 79 -4.27 18.19 -15.30
CA ALA A 79 -2.92 17.67 -15.20
C ALA A 79 -2.08 18.58 -14.28
N MET A 80 -1.56 18.04 -13.19
CA MET A 80 -0.80 18.78 -12.19
C MET A 80 0.62 18.23 -12.03
N PRO A 81 1.46 18.20 -13.07
CA PRO A 81 2.79 17.56 -13.00
C PRO A 81 3.72 18.23 -11.96
N TRP A 82 3.49 19.51 -11.62
CA TRP A 82 4.19 20.24 -10.55
C TRP A 82 3.89 19.66 -9.16
N LEU A 83 2.77 18.96 -9.00
CA LEU A 83 2.38 18.35 -7.75
C LEU A 83 3.36 17.24 -7.33
N LEU A 84 3.95 16.51 -8.29
CA LEU A 84 4.88 15.41 -7.98
C LEU A 84 6.10 15.87 -7.16
N PRO A 85 6.90 16.85 -7.62
CA PRO A 85 8.03 17.31 -6.83
C PRO A 85 7.60 18.03 -5.54
N LEU A 86 6.51 18.79 -5.55
CA LEU A 86 6.00 19.48 -4.36
C LEU A 86 5.56 18.47 -3.29
N SER A 87 4.81 17.45 -3.69
CA SER A 87 4.35 16.38 -2.79
C SER A 87 5.51 15.62 -2.17
N ALA A 88 6.55 15.31 -2.95
CA ALA A 88 7.76 14.67 -2.43
C ALA A 88 8.42 15.51 -1.34
N LEU A 89 8.61 16.80 -1.59
CA LEU A 89 9.20 17.74 -0.61
C LEU A 89 8.32 17.89 0.63
N THR A 90 7.00 18.04 0.46
CA THR A 90 6.07 18.19 1.58
C THR A 90 6.05 16.92 2.45
N GLY A 91 6.00 15.74 1.80
CA GLY A 91 6.06 14.44 2.48
C GLY A 91 7.33 14.29 3.31
N GLY A 92 8.48 14.61 2.70
CA GLY A 92 9.76 14.50 3.38
C GLY A 92 10.01 15.54 4.45
N ALA A 93 9.63 16.79 4.22
CA ALA A 93 9.79 17.87 5.21
C ALA A 93 9.02 17.55 6.50
N GLY A 94 7.79 17.04 6.40
CA GLY A 94 6.99 16.69 7.58
C GLY A 94 7.63 15.61 8.43
N VAL A 95 8.14 14.52 7.83
CA VAL A 95 8.85 13.47 8.57
C VAL A 95 10.19 13.99 9.10
N ALA A 96 10.95 14.72 8.29
CA ALA A 96 12.25 15.27 8.71
C ALA A 96 12.13 16.21 9.94
N LEU A 97 11.07 17.00 10.02
CA LEU A 97 10.84 17.89 11.15
C LEU A 97 10.32 17.15 12.39
N SER A 98 9.73 15.97 12.28
CA SER A 98 9.01 15.30 13.36
C SER A 98 9.85 15.03 14.61
N GLY A 99 11.13 14.69 14.45
CA GLY A 99 12.02 14.38 15.58
C GLY A 99 12.58 15.61 16.30
N VAL A 100 12.48 16.81 15.70
CA VAL A 100 12.98 18.07 16.29
C VAL A 100 11.88 18.99 16.83
N MET A 101 10.60 18.57 16.75
CA MET A 101 9.50 19.34 17.31
C MET A 101 9.48 19.27 18.85
N ASP A 102 9.22 20.40 19.50
CA ASP A 102 9.25 20.52 20.96
C ASP A 102 7.99 19.98 21.66
N SER A 103 6.91 19.71 20.92
CA SER A 103 5.67 19.24 21.49
C SER A 103 5.03 18.13 20.66
N TYR A 104 4.24 17.29 21.34
CA TYR A 104 3.47 16.23 20.69
C TYR A 104 2.51 16.76 19.62
N ALA A 105 1.84 17.88 19.90
CA ALA A 105 0.91 18.51 18.95
C ALA A 105 1.61 18.96 17.66
N LEU A 106 2.81 19.56 17.77
CA LEU A 106 3.61 19.94 16.61
C LEU A 106 4.14 18.72 15.85
N THR A 107 4.56 17.66 16.55
CA THR A 107 4.94 16.38 15.93
C THR A 107 3.78 15.82 15.10
N LEU A 108 2.56 15.77 15.66
CA LEU A 108 1.37 15.35 14.94
C LEU A 108 1.09 16.23 13.72
N ALA A 109 1.19 17.54 13.85
CA ALA A 109 0.92 18.49 12.77
C ALA A 109 1.88 18.30 11.59
N VAL A 110 3.19 18.22 11.84
CA VAL A 110 4.16 18.05 10.75
C VAL A 110 4.07 16.68 10.10
N VAL A 111 3.76 15.62 10.86
CA VAL A 111 3.53 14.27 10.31
C VAL A 111 2.22 14.22 9.52
N ALA A 112 1.17 14.90 9.95
CA ALA A 112 -0.07 15.04 9.18
C ALA A 112 0.18 15.75 7.83
N VAL A 113 1.00 16.82 7.82
CA VAL A 113 1.43 17.49 6.58
C VAL A 113 2.20 16.53 5.67
N SER A 114 3.08 15.69 6.25
CA SER A 114 3.74 14.62 5.49
C SER A 114 2.73 13.67 4.84
N GLY A 115 1.74 13.23 5.60
CA GLY A 115 0.67 12.35 5.10
C GLY A 115 -0.12 12.96 3.94
N ILE A 116 -0.41 14.27 4.01
CA ILE A 116 -1.03 15.02 2.90
C ILE A 116 -0.14 15.02 1.66
N GLY A 117 1.16 15.30 1.82
CA GLY A 117 2.12 15.30 0.73
C GLY A 117 2.16 13.94 0.02
N VAL A 118 2.34 12.86 0.79
CA VAL A 118 2.38 11.49 0.25
C VAL A 118 1.06 11.13 -0.43
N ALA A 119 -0.08 11.51 0.16
CA ALA A 119 -1.41 11.23 -0.42
C ALA A 119 -1.65 11.96 -1.74
N ALA A 120 -1.21 13.22 -1.85
CA ALA A 120 -1.33 14.02 -3.07
C ALA A 120 -0.44 13.49 -4.22
N TYR A 121 0.69 12.85 -3.89
CA TYR A 121 1.62 12.28 -4.85
C TYR A 121 1.00 11.16 -5.68
N HIS A 122 0.36 10.19 -5.02
CA HIS A 122 0.00 8.90 -5.62
C HIS A 122 -0.94 8.98 -6.83
N PRO A 123 -2.06 9.74 -6.81
CA PRO A 123 -2.95 9.82 -7.96
C PRO A 123 -2.26 10.40 -9.20
N GLU A 124 -1.55 11.51 -9.04
CA GLU A 124 -0.85 12.16 -10.14
C GLU A 124 0.32 11.32 -10.64
N ALA A 125 1.08 10.67 -9.73
CA ALA A 125 2.17 9.77 -10.10
C ALA A 125 1.68 8.54 -10.87
N ALA A 126 0.58 7.93 -10.43
CA ALA A 126 -0.04 6.80 -11.13
C ALA A 126 -0.54 7.21 -12.52
N ARG A 127 -1.13 8.41 -12.66
CA ARG A 127 -1.55 8.96 -13.94
C ARG A 127 -0.34 9.17 -14.87
N ALA A 128 0.67 9.88 -14.41
CA ALA A 128 1.86 10.19 -15.21
C ALA A 128 2.66 8.91 -15.58
N ALA A 129 2.72 7.92 -14.66
CA ALA A 129 3.35 6.62 -14.94
C ALA A 129 2.57 5.85 -16.02
N ARG A 130 1.24 5.87 -15.98
CA ARG A 130 0.38 5.23 -16.98
C ARG A 130 0.58 5.86 -18.35
N ASP A 131 0.61 7.20 -18.42
CA ASP A 131 0.88 7.93 -19.65
C ASP A 131 2.26 7.56 -20.20
N ALA A 132 3.30 7.51 -19.37
CA ALA A 132 4.65 7.10 -19.76
C ALA A 132 4.76 5.62 -20.14
N ALA A 133 3.94 4.76 -19.55
CA ALA A 133 3.92 3.31 -19.81
C ALA A 133 3.30 2.95 -21.17
N HIS A 134 2.43 3.80 -21.76
CA HIS A 134 1.77 3.56 -23.04
C HIS A 134 1.11 2.17 -23.13
N GLY A 135 0.43 1.75 -22.08
CA GLY A 135 -0.24 0.45 -21.98
C GLY A 135 0.65 -0.74 -21.57
N SER A 136 1.94 -0.50 -21.28
CA SER A 136 2.84 -1.57 -20.82
C SER A 136 2.59 -1.93 -19.35
N HIS A 137 2.06 -3.12 -19.09
CA HIS A 137 1.90 -3.66 -17.73
C HIS A 137 3.24 -3.83 -17.00
N THR A 138 4.30 -4.20 -17.72
CA THR A 138 5.66 -4.32 -17.17
C THR A 138 6.18 -2.99 -16.66
N ALA A 139 5.97 -1.90 -17.41
CA ALA A 139 6.39 -0.56 -17.00
C ALA A 139 5.64 -0.11 -15.72
N MET A 140 4.33 -0.36 -15.64
CA MET A 140 3.55 -0.10 -14.43
C MET A 140 3.99 -0.98 -13.25
N GLY A 141 4.42 -2.22 -13.52
CA GLY A 141 5.01 -3.10 -12.51
C GLY A 141 6.30 -2.54 -11.91
N TRP A 142 7.19 -1.97 -12.72
CA TRP A 142 8.40 -1.29 -12.25
C TRP A 142 8.06 -0.06 -11.40
N PHE A 143 7.07 0.73 -11.82
CA PHE A 143 6.61 1.87 -11.02
C PHE A 143 6.10 1.44 -9.63
N SER A 144 5.26 0.41 -9.57
CA SER A 144 4.75 -0.13 -8.30
C SER A 144 5.85 -0.75 -7.43
N LEU A 145 6.82 -1.43 -8.06
CA LEU A 145 7.98 -1.99 -7.36
C LEU A 145 8.80 -0.89 -6.69
N GLY A 146 8.96 0.27 -7.35
CA GLY A 146 9.63 1.43 -6.76
C GLY A 146 9.06 1.80 -5.40
N GLY A 147 7.74 1.99 -5.30
CA GLY A 147 7.06 2.29 -4.03
C GLY A 147 7.31 1.23 -2.96
N ASN A 148 7.12 -0.06 -3.29
CA ASN A 148 7.36 -1.16 -2.35
C ASN A 148 8.80 -1.20 -1.84
N VAL A 149 9.79 -0.91 -2.70
CA VAL A 149 11.21 -0.85 -2.31
C VAL A 149 11.45 0.33 -1.35
N GLY A 150 10.90 1.50 -1.64
CA GLY A 150 10.99 2.67 -0.76
C GLY A 150 10.44 2.37 0.63
N PHE A 151 9.25 1.76 0.68
CA PHE A 151 8.61 1.36 1.93
C PHE A 151 9.47 0.38 2.74
N ALA A 152 10.06 -0.63 2.08
CA ALA A 152 10.92 -1.63 2.71
C ALA A 152 12.25 -1.07 3.21
N LEU A 153 12.82 -0.06 2.53
CA LEU A 153 14.06 0.59 2.92
C LEU A 153 13.91 1.61 4.06
N ALA A 154 12.69 2.08 4.32
CA ALA A 154 12.42 3.11 5.31
C ALA A 154 12.97 2.80 6.70
N PRO A 155 12.76 1.60 7.29
CA PRO A 155 13.29 1.29 8.62
C PRO A 155 14.82 1.33 8.68
N LEU A 156 15.50 0.89 7.61
CA LEU A 156 16.97 0.93 7.54
C LEU A 156 17.48 2.37 7.47
N LEU A 157 16.82 3.21 6.66
CA LEU A 157 17.19 4.62 6.56
C LEU A 157 16.97 5.35 7.87
N VAL A 158 15.81 5.14 8.53
CA VAL A 158 15.52 5.75 9.83
C VAL A 158 16.51 5.30 10.88
N ALA A 159 16.80 3.99 10.97
CA ALA A 159 17.79 3.47 11.91
C ALA A 159 19.18 4.06 11.66
N ALA A 160 19.63 4.16 10.40
CA ALA A 160 20.91 4.76 10.05
C ALA A 160 20.99 6.25 10.43
N VAL A 161 19.92 7.01 10.19
CA VAL A 161 19.87 8.45 10.54
C VAL A 161 19.84 8.64 12.05
N VAL A 162 18.98 7.92 12.77
CA VAL A 162 18.85 8.04 14.23
C VAL A 162 20.14 7.58 14.93
N ALA A 163 20.87 6.61 14.39
CA ALA A 163 22.17 6.21 14.93
C ALA A 163 23.23 7.33 14.95
N THR A 164 23.08 8.38 14.15
CA THR A 164 24.01 9.52 14.10
C THR A 164 23.81 10.57 15.20
N GLY A 165 22.61 10.71 15.74
CA GLY A 165 22.30 11.76 16.73
C GLY A 165 20.88 11.69 17.29
N GLY A 166 20.33 10.48 17.45
CA GLY A 166 18.96 10.28 17.96
C GLY A 166 17.89 10.91 17.05
N LEU A 167 16.74 11.19 17.62
CA LEU A 167 15.66 11.91 16.93
C LEU A 167 16.08 13.32 16.44
N GLY A 168 17.07 13.95 17.08
CA GLY A 168 17.63 15.22 16.64
C GLY A 168 18.25 15.20 15.24
N ALA A 169 18.65 14.01 14.75
CA ALA A 169 19.16 13.82 13.40
C ALA A 169 18.04 13.65 12.33
N SER A 170 16.77 13.60 12.72
CA SER A 170 15.65 13.42 11.79
C SER A 170 15.61 14.40 10.60
N PRO A 171 16.12 15.66 10.68
CA PRO A 171 16.22 16.54 9.52
C PRO A 171 16.97 15.94 8.33
N LEU A 172 17.89 15.00 8.54
CA LEU A 172 18.60 14.28 7.46
C LEU A 172 17.64 13.40 6.62
N LEU A 173 16.48 13.05 7.15
CA LEU A 173 15.44 12.35 6.40
C LEU A 173 14.83 13.19 5.26
N VAL A 174 15.18 14.48 5.13
CA VAL A 174 14.79 15.31 3.98
C VAL A 174 15.49 14.88 2.68
N VAL A 175 16.63 14.20 2.76
CA VAL A 175 17.47 13.86 1.59
C VAL A 175 16.70 13.06 0.53
N PRO A 176 15.99 11.98 0.85
CA PRO A 176 15.18 11.27 -0.15
C PRO A 176 14.11 12.16 -0.80
N ALA A 177 13.54 13.15 -0.07
CA ALA A 177 12.54 14.06 -0.64
C ALA A 177 13.15 14.97 -1.71
N VAL A 178 14.33 15.51 -1.45
CA VAL A 178 15.04 16.37 -2.41
C VAL A 178 15.42 15.57 -3.65
N VAL A 179 15.96 14.36 -3.46
CA VAL A 179 16.28 13.44 -4.57
C VAL A 179 15.01 13.05 -5.33
N GLY A 180 13.95 12.64 -4.64
CA GLY A 180 12.67 12.28 -5.24
C GLY A 180 12.04 13.42 -6.01
N ALA A 181 12.04 14.64 -5.48
CA ALA A 181 11.55 15.83 -6.17
C ALA A 181 12.35 16.13 -7.46
N ALA A 182 13.67 16.00 -7.41
CA ALA A 182 14.53 16.18 -8.58
C ALA A 182 14.26 15.11 -9.65
N LEU A 183 14.10 13.83 -9.24
CA LEU A 183 13.76 12.71 -10.12
C LEU A 183 12.38 12.90 -10.77
N CYS A 184 11.37 13.29 -9.99
CA CYS A 184 10.03 13.57 -10.49
C CYS A 184 10.03 14.75 -11.47
N ALA A 185 10.73 15.84 -11.15
CA ALA A 185 10.86 16.97 -12.06
C ALA A 185 11.59 16.60 -13.36
N ALA A 186 12.60 15.73 -13.30
CA ALA A 186 13.28 15.20 -14.47
C ALA A 186 12.38 14.27 -15.29
N ALA A 187 11.56 13.43 -14.64
CA ALA A 187 10.58 12.55 -15.30
C ALA A 187 9.54 13.37 -16.06
N VAL A 188 8.95 14.39 -15.44
CA VAL A 188 7.97 15.29 -16.05
C VAL A 188 8.54 15.98 -17.28
N ARG A 189 9.76 16.51 -17.20
CA ARG A 189 10.45 17.12 -18.35
C ARG A 189 10.71 16.11 -19.48
N SER A 190 11.03 14.85 -19.12
CA SER A 190 11.32 13.80 -20.11
C SER A 190 10.05 13.32 -20.84
N ALA A 191 8.88 13.37 -20.20
CA ALA A 191 7.60 12.95 -20.74
C ALA A 191 6.98 13.96 -21.76
N GLY A 192 7.53 15.16 -21.88
CA GLY A 192 7.13 16.13 -22.91
C GLY A 192 5.75 16.76 -22.76
N GLY A 193 5.20 16.84 -21.55
CA GLY A 193 4.08 17.74 -21.23
C GLY A 193 2.71 17.47 -21.90
N ARG A 194 2.51 16.31 -22.53
CA ARG A 194 1.22 15.94 -23.16
C ARG A 194 0.45 14.98 -22.28
N GLY A 195 -0.46 15.52 -21.47
CA GLY A 195 -1.46 14.74 -20.76
C GLY A 195 -2.51 14.21 -21.73
N ALA A 196 -2.55 12.91 -21.97
CA ALA A 196 -3.69 12.29 -22.62
C ALA A 196 -4.78 12.04 -21.59
N VAL A 197 -5.96 12.61 -21.80
CA VAL A 197 -7.19 12.26 -21.06
C VAL A 197 -7.63 10.90 -21.60
N ALA A 198 -7.35 9.84 -20.89
CA ALA A 198 -7.94 8.54 -21.17
C ALA A 198 -9.01 8.25 -20.10
N GLY A 199 -10.23 8.58 -20.42
CA GLY A 199 -11.39 8.03 -19.72
C GLY A 199 -11.34 6.50 -19.90
N GLN A 200 -11.07 5.76 -18.85
CA GLN A 200 -11.30 4.31 -18.85
C GLN A 200 -12.80 4.11 -18.95
N GLY A 201 -13.26 3.48 -20.04
CA GLY A 201 -14.67 3.19 -20.28
C GLY A 201 -15.25 2.41 -19.08
N ALA A 202 -16.36 2.91 -18.56
CA ALA A 202 -17.13 2.20 -17.55
C ALA A 202 -17.55 0.83 -18.12
N GLY A 203 -17.32 -0.23 -17.37
CA GLY A 203 -17.78 -1.57 -17.72
C GLY A 203 -19.31 -1.61 -17.83
N THR A 204 -19.83 -2.50 -18.66
CA THR A 204 -21.27 -2.59 -18.97
C THR A 204 -22.08 -3.47 -17.99
N GLY A 205 -21.41 -4.14 -17.05
CA GLY A 205 -22.06 -5.02 -16.07
C GLY A 205 -22.84 -4.28 -14.97
N PRO A 206 -23.74 -4.95 -14.24
CA PRO A 206 -24.36 -4.41 -13.04
C PRO A 206 -23.36 -4.33 -11.89
N ASP A 207 -23.49 -3.30 -11.04
CA ASP A 207 -22.73 -3.16 -9.81
C ASP A 207 -23.21 -4.15 -8.74
N ASP A 208 -22.31 -4.97 -8.18
CA ASP A 208 -22.57 -5.88 -7.04
C ASP A 208 -22.06 -5.27 -5.74
N TRP A 209 -22.85 -4.39 -5.15
CA TRP A 209 -22.55 -3.72 -3.90
C TRP A 209 -22.45 -4.69 -2.72
N ALA A 210 -23.20 -5.79 -2.70
CA ALA A 210 -23.17 -6.75 -1.61
C ALA A 210 -21.82 -7.46 -1.53
N SER A 211 -21.28 -7.92 -2.65
CA SER A 211 -19.96 -8.51 -2.74
C SER A 211 -18.86 -7.48 -2.47
N PHE A 212 -19.01 -6.26 -2.98
CA PHE A 212 -18.06 -5.17 -2.74
C PHE A 212 -17.97 -4.80 -1.25
N LEU A 213 -19.08 -4.69 -0.53
CA LEU A 213 -19.08 -4.39 0.90
C LEU A 213 -18.46 -5.51 1.74
N ARG A 214 -18.70 -6.78 1.39
CA ARG A 214 -18.05 -7.93 2.05
C ARG A 214 -16.53 -7.90 1.83
N LEU A 215 -16.09 -7.62 0.59
CA LEU A 215 -14.67 -7.46 0.26
C LEU A 215 -14.07 -6.30 1.05
N SER A 216 -14.77 -5.15 1.12
CA SER A 216 -14.35 -3.97 1.89
C SER A 216 -14.18 -4.29 3.38
N GLY A 217 -15.10 -5.05 3.97
CA GLY A 217 -14.99 -5.53 5.34
C GLY A 217 -13.75 -6.41 5.57
N ALA A 218 -13.44 -7.31 4.62
CA ALA A 218 -12.22 -8.11 4.69
C ALA A 218 -10.96 -7.23 4.58
N ILE A 219 -10.96 -6.23 3.70
CA ILE A 219 -9.86 -5.26 3.58
C ILE A 219 -9.65 -4.50 4.89
N VAL A 220 -10.73 -4.08 5.57
CA VAL A 220 -10.65 -3.43 6.88
C VAL A 220 -9.95 -4.33 7.90
N CYS A 221 -10.34 -5.61 7.99
CA CYS A 221 -9.67 -6.57 8.91
C CYS A 221 -8.17 -6.66 8.60
N ARG A 222 -7.79 -6.74 7.33
CA ARG A 222 -6.38 -6.77 6.90
C ARG A 222 -5.65 -5.47 7.23
N SER A 223 -6.30 -4.32 7.00
CA SER A 223 -5.76 -2.99 7.28
C SER A 223 -5.36 -2.82 8.74
N VAL A 224 -6.26 -3.21 9.66
CA VAL A 224 -5.98 -3.13 11.11
C VAL A 224 -4.74 -3.95 11.46
N VAL A 225 -4.65 -5.21 10.97
CA VAL A 225 -3.48 -6.06 11.22
C VAL A 225 -2.20 -5.41 10.68
N PHE A 226 -2.24 -4.91 9.44
CA PHE A 226 -1.07 -4.31 8.82
C PHE A 226 -0.59 -3.06 9.55
N VAL A 227 -1.48 -2.10 9.81
CA VAL A 227 -1.09 -0.81 10.41
C VAL A 227 -0.66 -0.96 11.86
N VAL A 228 -1.36 -1.80 12.63
CA VAL A 228 -0.98 -2.07 14.03
C VAL A 228 0.37 -2.79 14.11
N LEU A 229 0.61 -3.81 13.28
CA LEU A 229 1.93 -4.45 13.22
C LEU A 229 3.01 -3.49 12.73
N SER A 230 2.72 -2.64 11.75
CA SER A 230 3.66 -1.60 11.31
C SER A 230 4.08 -0.68 12.46
N ALA A 231 3.13 -0.30 13.32
CA ALA A 231 3.41 0.57 14.46
C ALA A 231 4.19 -0.14 15.58
N PHE A 232 3.89 -1.42 15.84
CA PHE A 232 4.37 -2.06 17.07
C PHE A 232 5.29 -3.25 16.88
N VAL A 233 5.44 -3.83 15.68
CA VAL A 233 6.27 -5.04 15.48
C VAL A 233 7.73 -4.81 15.88
N SER A 234 8.27 -3.62 15.60
CA SER A 234 9.65 -3.28 15.99
C SER A 234 9.82 -3.29 17.51
N LEU A 235 8.94 -2.61 18.25
CA LEU A 235 8.94 -2.61 19.71
C LEU A 235 8.73 -4.02 20.28
N TYR A 236 7.73 -4.72 19.77
CA TYR A 236 7.37 -6.05 20.22
C TYR A 236 8.51 -7.06 20.06
N VAL A 237 9.18 -7.05 18.90
CA VAL A 237 10.30 -7.97 18.64
C VAL A 237 11.52 -7.62 19.48
N ARG A 238 11.82 -6.34 19.73
CA ARG A 238 12.86 -5.90 20.67
C ARG A 238 12.64 -6.50 22.07
N GLU A 239 11.44 -6.33 22.62
CA GLU A 239 11.07 -6.88 23.92
C GLU A 239 11.12 -8.41 23.96
N ARG A 240 10.63 -9.05 22.88
CA ARG A 240 10.43 -10.50 22.81
C ARG A 240 11.72 -11.28 22.66
N THR A 241 12.71 -10.71 21.94
CA THR A 241 13.98 -11.39 21.60
C THR A 241 15.16 -10.93 22.43
N GLY A 242 15.07 -9.77 23.07
CA GLY A 242 16.22 -9.10 23.68
C GLY A 242 17.28 -8.63 22.68
N GLY A 243 16.96 -8.66 21.37
CA GLY A 243 17.90 -8.35 20.28
C GLY A 243 18.05 -6.86 19.98
N GLY A 244 17.51 -5.97 20.82
CA GLY A 244 17.67 -4.53 20.72
C GLY A 244 17.08 -3.93 19.42
N ASP A 245 17.62 -2.78 19.03
CA ASP A 245 17.14 -2.00 17.88
C ASP A 245 17.28 -2.74 16.54
N VAL A 246 18.34 -3.53 16.41
CA VAL A 246 18.60 -4.30 15.19
C VAL A 246 17.48 -5.31 14.93
N ALA A 247 17.08 -6.08 15.96
CA ALA A 247 16.02 -7.08 15.82
C ALA A 247 14.68 -6.44 15.46
N GLY A 248 14.35 -5.29 16.08
CA GLY A 248 13.14 -4.54 15.77
C GLY A 248 13.13 -3.96 14.36
N THR A 249 14.26 -3.37 13.93
CA THR A 249 14.41 -2.82 12.58
C THR A 249 14.29 -3.92 11.53
N VAL A 250 14.97 -5.06 11.73
CA VAL A 250 14.87 -6.22 10.82
C VAL A 250 13.44 -6.72 10.73
N ALA A 251 12.71 -6.83 11.84
CA ALA A 251 11.32 -7.27 11.83
C ALA A 251 10.42 -6.34 10.98
N LEU A 252 10.58 -5.03 11.11
CA LEU A 252 9.81 -4.07 10.33
C LEU A 252 10.22 -4.09 8.84
N CYS A 253 11.51 -4.21 8.54
CA CYS A 253 12.00 -4.42 7.17
C CYS A 253 11.40 -5.68 6.53
N VAL A 254 11.37 -6.80 7.27
CA VAL A 254 10.79 -8.07 6.81
C VAL A 254 9.29 -7.91 6.56
N LEU A 255 8.57 -7.20 7.46
CA LEU A 255 7.15 -6.91 7.27
C LEU A 255 6.90 -6.15 5.96
N TYR A 256 7.72 -5.17 5.64
CA TYR A 256 7.55 -4.33 4.44
C TYR A 256 8.11 -4.96 3.17
N ALA A 257 9.20 -5.73 3.25
CA ALA A 257 9.80 -6.40 2.09
C ALA A 257 8.82 -7.37 1.38
N GLY A 258 7.84 -7.91 2.13
CA GLY A 258 6.79 -8.72 1.54
C GLY A 258 5.95 -8.00 0.51
N GLY A 259 5.92 -6.64 0.51
CA GLY A 259 5.24 -5.84 -0.50
C GLY A 259 5.74 -6.09 -1.91
N ALA A 260 7.06 -6.11 -2.08
CA ALA A 260 7.68 -6.36 -3.39
C ALA A 260 7.45 -7.81 -3.86
N VAL A 261 7.66 -8.79 -2.98
CA VAL A 261 7.54 -10.22 -3.31
C VAL A 261 6.07 -10.65 -3.37
N GLY A 262 5.28 -10.25 -2.35
CA GLY A 262 3.89 -10.67 -2.19
C GLY A 262 2.99 -10.21 -3.31
N THR A 263 3.13 -8.96 -3.77
CA THR A 263 2.30 -8.42 -4.86
C THR A 263 2.55 -9.18 -6.17
N VAL A 264 3.80 -9.48 -6.51
CA VAL A 264 4.16 -10.26 -7.72
C VAL A 264 3.72 -11.71 -7.59
N ALA A 265 3.95 -12.33 -6.42
CA ALA A 265 3.52 -13.70 -6.15
C ALA A 265 1.99 -13.82 -6.20
N GLY A 266 1.27 -12.83 -5.64
CA GLY A 266 -0.19 -12.78 -5.65
C GLY A 266 -0.77 -12.81 -7.05
N GLY A 267 -0.24 -12.00 -7.98
CA GLY A 267 -0.65 -11.99 -9.38
C GLY A 267 -0.47 -13.37 -10.05
N ARG A 268 0.75 -13.94 -9.95
CA ARG A 268 1.05 -15.25 -10.54
C ARG A 268 0.21 -16.40 -9.96
N LEU A 269 -0.02 -16.37 -8.66
CA LEU A 269 -0.89 -17.37 -8.01
C LEU A 269 -2.34 -17.21 -8.44
N ALA A 270 -2.81 -15.97 -8.60
CA ALA A 270 -4.18 -15.69 -9.05
C ALA A 270 -4.42 -16.14 -10.48
N ASP A 271 -3.44 -16.00 -11.38
CA ASP A 271 -3.52 -16.50 -12.76
C ASP A 271 -3.68 -18.04 -12.80
N ARG A 272 -3.09 -18.74 -11.81
CA ARG A 272 -3.13 -20.20 -11.75
C ARG A 272 -4.32 -20.77 -10.98
N TYR A 273 -4.71 -20.12 -9.88
CA TYR A 273 -5.66 -20.69 -8.91
C TYR A 273 -6.93 -19.85 -8.74
N GLY A 274 -7.05 -18.70 -9.42
CA GLY A 274 -8.12 -17.72 -9.25
C GLY A 274 -7.92 -16.78 -8.08
N ARG A 275 -8.36 -15.53 -8.23
CA ARG A 275 -8.11 -14.44 -7.26
C ARG A 275 -8.70 -14.73 -5.88
N LEU A 276 -9.99 -15.13 -5.82
CA LEU A 276 -10.64 -15.41 -4.52
C LEU A 276 -10.02 -16.59 -3.79
N THR A 277 -9.58 -17.62 -4.51
CA THR A 277 -8.88 -18.77 -3.90
C THR A 277 -7.60 -18.30 -3.23
N VAL A 278 -6.78 -17.54 -3.94
CA VAL A 278 -5.51 -17.00 -3.42
C VAL A 278 -5.76 -16.08 -2.21
N VAL A 279 -6.71 -15.15 -2.32
CA VAL A 279 -7.07 -14.25 -1.23
C VAL A 279 -7.50 -15.03 0.01
N ARG A 280 -8.37 -16.04 -0.14
CA ARG A 280 -8.83 -16.87 0.98
C ARG A 280 -7.72 -17.62 1.69
N HIS A 281 -6.76 -18.20 0.96
CA HIS A 281 -5.61 -18.88 1.54
C HIS A 281 -4.64 -17.89 2.21
N ALA A 282 -4.45 -16.70 1.63
CA ALA A 282 -3.64 -15.65 2.24
C ALA A 282 -4.19 -15.22 3.61
N TYR A 283 -5.51 -15.12 3.78
CA TYR A 283 -6.12 -14.82 5.07
C TYR A 283 -5.92 -15.96 6.09
N VAL A 284 -6.02 -17.24 5.68
CA VAL A 284 -5.70 -18.38 6.55
C VAL A 284 -4.24 -18.34 6.99
N LEU A 285 -3.33 -18.10 6.05
CA LEU A 285 -1.91 -17.92 6.35
C LEU A 285 -1.71 -16.80 7.37
N THR A 286 -2.41 -15.66 7.19
CA THR A 286 -2.30 -14.51 8.10
C THR A 286 -2.77 -14.86 9.51
N VAL A 287 -3.86 -15.62 9.68
CA VAL A 287 -4.29 -16.09 11.01
C VAL A 287 -3.18 -16.87 11.71
N LEU A 288 -2.63 -17.89 11.04
CA LEU A 288 -1.60 -18.75 11.60
C LEU A 288 -0.31 -17.98 11.87
N ALA A 289 0.06 -17.09 10.96
CA ALA A 289 1.28 -16.31 11.08
C ALA A 289 1.20 -15.27 12.20
N VAL A 290 0.08 -14.52 12.33
CA VAL A 290 -0.13 -13.57 13.42
C VAL A 290 -0.21 -14.30 14.77
N ALA A 291 -0.85 -15.46 14.83
CA ALA A 291 -0.82 -16.30 16.04
C ALA A 291 0.63 -16.69 16.39
N GLY A 292 1.44 -17.07 15.41
CA GLY A 292 2.86 -17.34 15.60
C GLY A 292 3.65 -16.13 16.11
N VAL A 293 3.41 -14.92 15.56
CA VAL A 293 4.02 -13.68 16.07
C VAL A 293 3.74 -13.49 17.56
N VAL A 294 2.48 -13.69 17.98
CA VAL A 294 2.05 -13.44 19.38
C VAL A 294 2.48 -14.57 20.33
N LEU A 295 2.42 -15.81 19.88
CA LEU A 295 2.55 -16.98 20.79
C LEU A 295 3.96 -17.57 20.84
N VAL A 296 4.70 -17.56 19.72
CA VAL A 296 6.00 -18.21 19.63
C VAL A 296 7.11 -17.32 20.21
N PRO A 297 7.90 -17.81 21.19
CA PRO A 297 9.00 -17.04 21.77
C PRO A 297 10.28 -17.08 20.92
N GLY A 298 11.17 -16.12 21.18
CA GLY A 298 12.54 -16.12 20.64
C GLY A 298 12.64 -15.69 19.16
N PRO A 299 13.77 -15.96 18.50
CA PRO A 299 14.07 -15.46 17.15
C PRO A 299 13.14 -15.96 16.04
N ALA A 300 12.42 -17.07 16.28
CA ALA A 300 11.41 -17.58 15.34
C ALA A 300 10.29 -16.59 15.03
N VAL A 301 10.10 -15.55 15.85
CA VAL A 301 9.15 -14.46 15.59
C VAL A 301 9.37 -13.81 14.21
N HIS A 302 10.62 -13.68 13.76
CA HIS A 302 10.94 -13.10 12.44
C HIS A 302 10.38 -13.93 11.27
N LEU A 303 10.37 -15.28 11.39
CA LEU A 303 9.74 -16.15 10.42
C LEU A 303 8.22 -15.88 10.36
N PHE A 304 7.57 -15.76 11.51
CA PHE A 304 6.13 -15.46 11.56
C PHE A 304 5.81 -14.06 11.08
N VAL A 305 6.69 -13.08 11.28
CA VAL A 305 6.56 -11.75 10.66
C VAL A 305 6.65 -11.86 9.14
N ALA A 306 7.59 -12.64 8.60
CA ALA A 306 7.70 -12.87 7.15
C ALA A 306 6.46 -13.55 6.56
N LEU A 307 5.93 -14.58 7.24
CA LEU A 307 4.70 -15.25 6.82
C LEU A 307 3.48 -14.32 6.92
N THR A 308 3.41 -13.49 7.95
CA THR A 308 2.37 -12.44 8.08
C THR A 308 2.47 -11.45 6.93
N SER A 309 3.67 -10.99 6.61
CA SER A 309 3.94 -10.11 5.47
C SER A 309 3.41 -10.71 4.16
N ALA A 310 3.75 -11.98 3.88
CA ALA A 310 3.24 -12.67 2.70
C ALA A 310 1.70 -12.73 2.69
N GLY A 311 1.08 -13.09 3.82
CA GLY A 311 -0.39 -13.14 3.94
C GLY A 311 -1.07 -11.79 3.74
N LEU A 312 -0.43 -10.69 4.12
CA LEU A 312 -0.96 -9.33 3.98
C LEU A 312 -0.78 -8.75 2.58
N TYR A 313 0.33 -9.03 1.90
CA TYR A 313 0.65 -8.40 0.61
C TYR A 313 0.22 -9.22 -0.61
N VAL A 314 0.19 -10.55 -0.54
CA VAL A 314 -0.31 -11.40 -1.63
C VAL A 314 -1.73 -11.00 -2.09
N PRO A 315 -2.71 -10.74 -1.21
CA PRO A 315 -4.04 -10.34 -1.62
C PRO A 315 -4.17 -8.85 -1.99
N PHE A 316 -3.15 -8.02 -1.81
CA PHE A 316 -3.26 -6.57 -1.91
C PHE A 316 -3.78 -6.09 -3.27
N SER A 317 -3.09 -6.45 -4.36
CA SER A 317 -3.49 -6.08 -5.72
C SER A 317 -4.79 -6.78 -6.15
N LEU A 318 -5.03 -7.98 -5.63
CA LEU A 318 -6.22 -8.76 -5.95
C LEU A 318 -7.49 -8.14 -5.35
N HIS A 319 -7.40 -7.52 -4.19
CA HIS A 319 -8.52 -6.77 -3.60
C HIS A 319 -8.95 -5.60 -4.48
N ILE A 320 -7.99 -4.88 -5.08
CA ILE A 320 -8.28 -3.74 -5.95
C ILE A 320 -9.00 -4.22 -7.21
N THR A 321 -8.47 -5.23 -7.87
CA THR A 321 -9.06 -5.77 -9.11
C THR A 321 -10.41 -6.42 -8.88
N LEU A 322 -10.60 -7.18 -7.78
CA LEU A 322 -11.90 -7.71 -7.38
C LEU A 322 -12.90 -6.60 -7.09
N GLY A 323 -12.49 -5.54 -6.38
CA GLY A 323 -13.34 -4.40 -6.11
C GLY A 323 -13.81 -3.69 -7.38
N GLN A 324 -12.91 -3.49 -8.34
CA GLN A 324 -13.25 -2.91 -9.65
C GLN A 324 -14.24 -3.78 -10.43
N ASP A 325 -14.07 -5.11 -10.40
CA ASP A 325 -14.93 -6.03 -11.12
C ASP A 325 -16.32 -6.20 -10.44
N TYR A 326 -16.42 -6.03 -9.12
CA TYR A 326 -17.72 -5.96 -8.44
C TYR A 326 -18.46 -4.66 -8.73
N LEU A 327 -17.74 -3.55 -8.97
CA LEU A 327 -18.36 -2.25 -9.34
C LEU A 327 -17.89 -1.78 -10.72
N PRO A 328 -18.22 -2.47 -11.80
CA PRO A 328 -17.71 -2.18 -13.14
C PRO A 328 -18.09 -0.80 -13.67
N ARG A 329 -19.22 -0.24 -13.21
CA ARG A 329 -19.66 1.11 -13.56
C ARG A 329 -18.97 2.21 -12.74
N ARG A 330 -18.27 1.83 -11.64
CA ARG A 330 -17.71 2.75 -10.64
C ARG A 330 -16.29 2.31 -10.23
N THR A 331 -15.47 1.96 -11.21
CA THR A 331 -14.10 1.45 -10.98
C THR A 331 -13.21 2.41 -10.21
N GLY A 332 -13.37 3.73 -10.42
CA GLY A 332 -12.68 4.76 -9.64
C GLY A 332 -13.11 4.76 -8.16
N THR A 333 -14.41 4.67 -7.89
CA THR A 333 -14.96 4.54 -6.53
C THR A 333 -14.45 3.26 -5.87
N ALA A 334 -14.48 2.13 -6.60
CA ALA A 334 -13.98 0.84 -6.10
C ALA A 334 -12.51 0.93 -5.71
N SER A 335 -11.66 1.50 -6.57
CA SER A 335 -10.23 1.68 -6.30
C SER A 335 -9.99 2.63 -5.12
N GLY A 336 -10.67 3.78 -5.08
CA GLY A 336 -10.53 4.76 -4.01
C GLY A 336 -10.90 4.18 -2.64
N VAL A 337 -12.01 3.42 -2.57
CA VAL A 337 -12.46 2.79 -1.33
C VAL A 337 -11.49 1.67 -0.92
N THR A 338 -11.10 0.78 -1.84
CA THR A 338 -10.20 -0.35 -1.51
C THR A 338 -8.82 0.11 -1.08
N LEU A 339 -8.26 1.13 -1.74
CA LEU A 339 -6.97 1.72 -1.37
C LEU A 339 -7.08 2.55 -0.07
N GLY A 340 -8.12 3.39 0.05
CA GLY A 340 -8.36 4.20 1.24
C GLY A 340 -8.54 3.35 2.49
N LEU A 341 -9.36 2.30 2.45
CA LEU A 341 -9.56 1.38 3.58
C LEU A 341 -8.28 0.65 4.00
N THR A 342 -7.32 0.48 3.08
CA THR A 342 -6.06 -0.21 3.36
C THR A 342 -5.24 0.47 4.46
N VAL A 343 -5.38 1.77 4.64
CA VAL A 343 -4.57 2.54 5.60
C VAL A 343 -5.44 3.20 6.69
N SER A 344 -6.63 3.71 6.34
CA SER A 344 -7.44 4.58 7.19
C SER A 344 -7.93 3.92 8.48
N VAL A 345 -8.61 2.79 8.35
CA VAL A 345 -9.26 2.14 9.50
C VAL A 345 -8.20 1.51 10.42
N GLY A 346 -7.11 0.99 9.83
CA GLY A 346 -5.96 0.53 10.59
C GLY A 346 -5.32 1.64 11.42
N GLY A 347 -5.21 2.85 10.82
CA GLY A 347 -4.71 4.03 11.52
C GLY A 347 -5.54 4.40 12.74
N LEU A 348 -6.87 4.33 12.65
CA LEU A 348 -7.78 4.56 13.79
C LEU A 348 -7.66 3.47 14.87
N ALA A 349 -7.41 2.23 14.48
CA ALA A 349 -7.26 1.14 15.43
C ALA A 349 -5.93 1.18 16.21
N ALA A 350 -4.86 1.71 15.63
CA ALA A 350 -3.54 1.68 16.24
C ALA A 350 -3.46 2.38 17.61
N PRO A 351 -4.01 3.58 17.85
CA PRO A 351 -4.02 4.19 19.18
C PRO A 351 -4.83 3.41 20.21
N LEU A 352 -5.93 2.74 19.80
CA LEU A 352 -6.73 1.91 20.69
C LEU A 352 -5.94 0.67 21.16
N ILE A 353 -5.22 0.03 20.22
CA ILE A 353 -4.32 -1.09 20.55
C ILE A 353 -3.14 -0.59 21.39
N GLY A 354 -2.62 0.62 21.10
CA GLY A 354 -1.58 1.27 21.90
C GLY A 354 -2.03 1.53 23.35
N ALA A 355 -3.24 2.06 23.55
CA ALA A 355 -3.81 2.25 24.88
C ALA A 355 -4.00 0.92 25.63
N LEU A 356 -4.40 -0.14 24.93
CA LEU A 356 -4.48 -1.49 25.51
C LEU A 356 -3.07 -2.01 25.89
N ALA A 357 -2.04 -1.70 25.08
CA ALA A 357 -0.66 -2.06 25.38
C ALA A 357 -0.13 -1.32 26.61
N ASP A 358 -0.43 -0.02 26.73
CA ASP A 358 -0.07 0.80 27.90
C ASP A 358 -0.74 0.30 29.18
N ALA A 359 -1.99 -0.19 29.09
CA ALA A 359 -2.73 -0.73 30.22
C ALA A 359 -2.35 -2.18 30.60
N THR A 360 -1.74 -2.94 29.68
CA THR A 360 -1.47 -4.37 29.88
C THR A 360 -0.04 -4.77 29.47
N SER A 361 0.14 -5.09 28.20
CA SER A 361 1.43 -5.37 27.54
C SER A 361 1.25 -5.38 26.03
N LEU A 362 2.35 -5.17 25.27
CA LEU A 362 2.31 -5.28 23.81
C LEU A 362 1.81 -6.67 23.36
N ARG A 363 2.22 -7.74 24.05
CA ARG A 363 1.75 -9.09 23.73
C ARG A 363 0.24 -9.21 23.84
N THR A 364 -0.35 -8.77 24.96
CA THR A 364 -1.80 -8.84 25.19
C THR A 364 -2.56 -7.99 24.18
N ALA A 365 -2.05 -6.80 23.89
CA ALA A 365 -2.66 -5.89 22.94
C ALA A 365 -2.68 -6.42 21.50
N LEU A 366 -1.70 -7.27 21.11
CA LEU A 366 -1.64 -7.87 19.79
C LEU A 366 -2.52 -9.13 19.62
N VAL A 367 -3.00 -9.75 20.72
CA VAL A 367 -3.86 -10.95 20.66
C VAL A 367 -5.10 -10.76 19.77
N PRO A 368 -5.87 -9.66 19.86
CA PRO A 368 -7.04 -9.44 19.02
C PRO A 368 -6.75 -9.48 17.52
N LEU A 369 -5.51 -9.18 17.09
CA LEU A 369 -5.13 -9.21 15.68
C LEU A 369 -5.21 -10.61 15.06
N VAL A 370 -5.15 -11.67 15.88
CA VAL A 370 -5.29 -13.06 15.41
C VAL A 370 -6.69 -13.33 14.86
N VAL A 371 -7.71 -12.71 15.50
CA VAL A 371 -9.13 -12.93 15.13
C VAL A 371 -9.52 -12.19 13.86
N LEU A 372 -8.91 -11.02 13.59
CA LEU A 372 -9.30 -10.17 12.47
C LEU A 372 -9.15 -10.84 11.09
N PRO A 373 -8.04 -11.54 10.76
CA PRO A 373 -7.95 -12.24 9.49
C PRO A 373 -8.95 -13.40 9.38
N ALA A 374 -9.29 -14.06 10.50
CA ALA A 374 -10.33 -15.09 10.51
C ALA A 374 -11.71 -14.49 10.16
N LEU A 375 -12.05 -13.35 10.75
CA LEU A 375 -13.27 -12.61 10.40
C LEU A 375 -13.26 -12.17 8.94
N GLY A 376 -12.15 -11.62 8.44
CA GLY A 376 -11.99 -11.28 7.04
C GLY A 376 -12.18 -12.51 6.12
N ARG A 377 -11.63 -13.67 6.51
CA ARG A 377 -11.82 -14.92 5.79
C ARG A 377 -13.29 -15.35 5.74
N LEU A 378 -14.05 -15.17 6.81
CA LEU A 378 -15.49 -15.46 6.86
C LEU A 378 -16.26 -14.55 5.88
N LEU A 379 -15.95 -13.25 5.84
CA LEU A 379 -16.56 -12.31 4.89
C LEU A 379 -16.31 -12.72 3.42
N LEU A 380 -15.15 -13.31 3.14
CA LEU A 380 -14.79 -13.81 1.81
C LEU A 380 -15.44 -15.15 1.43
N CYS A 381 -16.02 -15.90 2.38
CA CYS A 381 -16.57 -17.24 2.09
C CYS A 381 -17.72 -17.21 1.07
N GLY A 382 -18.59 -16.23 1.18
CA GLY A 382 -19.78 -16.09 0.33
C GLY A 382 -19.54 -15.36 -1.01
N LEU A 383 -18.32 -14.89 -1.29
CA LEU A 383 -18.02 -14.20 -2.54
C LEU A 383 -17.87 -15.19 -3.70
N ARG A 384 -18.28 -14.76 -4.89
CA ARG A 384 -18.04 -15.48 -6.16
C ARG A 384 -17.02 -14.70 -6.99
N GLU A 385 -16.22 -15.42 -7.78
CA GLU A 385 -15.30 -14.78 -8.73
C GLU A 385 -16.16 -14.01 -9.77
N PRO A 386 -15.92 -12.72 -9.98
CA PRO A 386 -16.60 -11.96 -11.01
C PRO A 386 -16.29 -12.55 -12.39
N ALA A 387 -17.28 -12.57 -13.28
CA ALA A 387 -17.06 -13.01 -14.67
C ALA A 387 -16.03 -12.06 -15.33
N PRO A 388 -15.12 -12.60 -16.17
CA PRO A 388 -14.19 -11.77 -16.92
C PRO A 388 -14.94 -10.73 -17.77
N PRO A 389 -14.46 -9.48 -17.87
CA PRO A 389 -15.08 -8.49 -18.73
C PRO A 389 -15.11 -9.01 -20.18
N GLY A 390 -16.30 -9.13 -20.76
CA GLY A 390 -16.51 -9.58 -22.15
C GLY A 390 -17.17 -10.94 -22.33
N GLN A 391 -17.34 -11.76 -21.31
CA GLN A 391 -18.21 -12.92 -21.36
C GLN A 391 -19.60 -12.55 -20.85
N GLY A 392 -20.40 -11.92 -21.71
CA GLY A 392 -21.84 -11.74 -21.47
C GLY A 392 -22.48 -13.10 -21.16
N ALA A 393 -23.44 -13.11 -20.21
CA ALA A 393 -24.23 -14.29 -19.91
C ALA A 393 -24.72 -14.94 -21.21
N PRO A 394 -24.68 -16.30 -21.32
CA PRO A 394 -25.23 -16.96 -22.50
C PRO A 394 -26.66 -16.48 -22.68
N THR A 395 -26.96 -15.90 -23.83
CA THR A 395 -28.30 -15.48 -24.22
C THR A 395 -29.22 -16.69 -24.08
N PRO A 396 -30.30 -16.61 -23.27
CA PRO A 396 -31.27 -17.66 -23.24
C PRO A 396 -32.05 -17.61 -24.57
N GLY A 397 -31.70 -18.45 -25.54
CA GLY A 397 -32.46 -18.48 -26.79
C GLY A 397 -31.78 -19.02 -28.05
N SER A 398 -30.75 -19.88 -27.95
CA SER A 398 -30.30 -20.63 -29.15
C SER A 398 -30.44 -22.14 -29.02
N SER A 399 -31.61 -22.59 -28.54
CA SER A 399 -32.01 -23.98 -28.72
C SER A 399 -32.95 -24.05 -29.93
N GLY A 400 -32.46 -24.48 -31.07
CA GLY A 400 -33.39 -24.78 -32.18
C GLY A 400 -32.80 -24.70 -33.58
N GLY A 401 -31.77 -25.45 -33.86
CA GLY A 401 -31.32 -25.75 -35.22
C GLY A 401 -31.12 -27.24 -35.38
N ARG A 402 -32.20 -28.01 -35.56
CA ARG A 402 -32.10 -29.43 -36.01
C ARG A 402 -31.42 -29.46 -37.37
N PRO A 403 -30.45 -30.35 -37.60
CA PRO A 403 -29.92 -30.54 -38.95
C PRO A 403 -30.99 -31.24 -39.80
N ARG A 404 -31.38 -30.60 -40.91
CA ARG A 404 -32.19 -31.22 -41.97
C ARG A 404 -31.37 -32.37 -42.57
N ALA A 405 -31.92 -33.58 -42.47
CA ALA A 405 -31.48 -34.73 -43.21
C ALA A 405 -31.57 -34.42 -44.72
N LYS A 406 -30.50 -34.60 -45.47
CA LYS A 406 -30.54 -34.74 -46.92
C LYS A 406 -30.93 -36.19 -47.23
N SER A 407 -32.09 -36.37 -47.85
CA SER A 407 -32.48 -37.59 -48.54
C SER A 407 -31.96 -37.57 -49.96
N VAL A 408 -31.26 -38.65 -50.33
CA VAL A 408 -30.92 -39.21 -51.64
C VAL A 408 -30.08 -38.38 -52.55
#